data_b0810bb683889e1ebffeaca44b921ee2
#
_entry.id   b0810bb683889e1ebffeaca44b921ee2
#
_cell.length_a   1.000
_cell.length_b   1.000
_cell.length_c   1.000
_cell.angle_alpha   90.00
_cell.angle_beta   90.00
_cell.angle_gamma   90.00
#
_symmetry.space_group_name_H-M   'P 1'
#
loop_
_entity.id
_entity.type
_entity.pdbx_description
1 polymer ?
#
loop_
_entity_poly.entity_id
_entity_poly.type
_entity_poly.pdbx_seq_one_letter_code
_entity_poly.pdbx_strand_id
1 'polypeptide(L)'
;NSHSVADAIRYFSGVQIKDYGGVGGVKTVDIRSMGTNHMGVFYDGIQLGNAQNGQIDLGKFSLDNIDEISLYNGQKSEIFQPARDFGSAGTIYIRTHHPRFEEGKNDNFNVTLRTGSFGLANPSIRWEHRFSPSLSMNFNTEYTYATGQYHFRYHKKFSDGTLAWDTTAVRKNGDVKALRMEGGLFGNIPHGVWNLKFYYYDSERGIPGAIVNNVWKTSQRQWDRNFFVQSTFKKEVSSRYNLMVNAKYARDYMRY
;
A
#
# COMPACT_ATOMS: atom_id res chain seq x y z
N ASN A 1 -7.38 -4.21 13.87
CA ASN A 1 -8.00 -3.93 12.58
C ASN A 1 -6.90 -3.47 11.61
N SER A 2 -6.63 -4.28 10.60
CA SER A 2 -5.66 -3.96 9.56
C SER A 2 -6.32 -3.06 8.50
N HIS A 3 -5.66 -1.96 8.13
CA HIS A 3 -6.18 -1.01 7.13
C HIS A 3 -5.36 -0.99 5.84
N SER A 4 -4.10 -1.38 5.93
CA SER A 4 -3.16 -1.40 4.81
C SER A 4 -2.48 -2.74 4.67
N VAL A 5 -1.85 -2.95 3.52
CA VAL A 5 -0.99 -4.12 3.27
C VAL A 5 0.09 -4.26 4.34
N ALA A 6 0.70 -3.16 4.76
CA ALA A 6 1.69 -3.18 5.83
C ALA A 6 1.14 -3.75 7.14
N ASP A 7 -0.10 -3.39 7.49
CA ASP A 7 -0.73 -3.89 8.72
C ASP A 7 -1.02 -5.40 8.65
N ALA A 8 -1.42 -5.89 7.48
CA ALA A 8 -1.66 -7.33 7.27
C ALA A 8 -0.37 -8.15 7.32
N ILE A 9 0.69 -7.67 6.70
CA ILE A 9 1.99 -8.37 6.65
C ILE A 9 2.64 -8.47 8.03
N ARG A 10 2.31 -7.61 8.97
CA ARG A 10 2.82 -7.66 10.36
C ARG A 10 2.63 -9.02 11.03
N TYR A 11 1.62 -9.77 10.62
CA TYR A 11 1.33 -11.10 11.18
C TYR A 11 2.15 -12.23 10.55
N PHE A 12 2.98 -11.94 9.55
CA PHE A 12 3.82 -12.95 8.94
C PHE A 12 5.09 -13.19 9.76
N SER A 13 5.48 -14.44 9.88
CA SER A 13 6.68 -14.81 10.63
C SER A 13 7.94 -14.24 10.00
N GLY A 14 8.81 -13.66 10.83
CA GLY A 14 10.07 -13.07 10.40
C GLY A 14 9.94 -11.70 9.73
N VAL A 15 8.76 -11.08 9.77
CA VAL A 15 8.51 -9.74 9.21
C VAL A 15 8.53 -8.70 10.32
N GLN A 16 9.25 -7.61 10.10
CA GLN A 16 9.24 -6.42 10.93
C GLN A 16 8.73 -5.22 10.13
N ILE A 17 7.70 -4.56 10.64
CA ILE A 17 7.21 -3.29 10.08
C ILE A 17 7.89 -2.13 10.79
N LYS A 18 8.51 -1.26 10.02
CA LYS A 18 9.00 0.03 10.48
C LYS A 18 7.94 1.08 10.18
N ASP A 19 7.29 1.60 11.21
CA ASP A 19 6.24 2.61 11.14
C ASP A 19 6.81 3.97 11.54
N TYR A 20 6.78 4.91 10.62
CA TYR A 20 7.36 6.24 10.79
C TYR A 20 6.30 7.33 11.00
N GLY A 21 5.26 7.07 11.77
CA GLY A 21 4.37 8.17 12.12
C GLY A 21 2.88 7.87 12.25
N GLY A 22 2.48 6.68 12.62
CA GLY A 22 1.07 6.37 12.94
C GLY A 22 0.16 6.33 11.71
N VAL A 23 -1.04 6.92 11.78
CA VAL A 23 -2.09 6.76 10.74
C VAL A 23 -1.64 7.28 9.38
N GLY A 24 -0.83 8.14 9.16
CA GLY A 24 -0.35 8.60 7.84
C GLY A 24 1.14 8.33 7.61
N GLY A 25 1.78 7.60 8.52
CA GLY A 25 3.21 7.35 8.48
C GLY A 25 3.62 6.42 7.35
N VAL A 26 4.87 6.57 6.91
CA VAL A 26 5.51 5.62 5.99
C VAL A 26 5.64 4.27 6.70
N LYS A 27 5.21 3.20 6.04
CA LYS A 27 5.32 1.84 6.56
C LYS A 27 6.17 1.00 5.62
N THR A 28 7.40 0.74 6.04
CA THR A 28 8.32 -0.12 5.30
C THR A 28 8.45 -1.49 5.95
N VAL A 29 8.82 -2.47 5.17
CA VAL A 29 8.94 -3.86 5.61
C VAL A 29 10.40 -4.29 5.60
N ASP A 30 10.81 -4.92 6.68
CA ASP A 30 12.09 -5.60 6.80
C ASP A 30 11.83 -7.08 7.08
N ILE A 31 12.46 -7.96 6.32
CA ILE A 31 12.36 -9.40 6.54
C ILE A 31 13.70 -9.92 7.03
N ARG A 32 13.68 -10.61 8.17
CA ARG A 32 14.85 -11.24 8.80
C ARG A 32 16.04 -10.29 8.99
N SER A 33 15.77 -9.00 9.22
CA SER A 33 16.79 -7.97 9.41
C SER A 33 17.77 -7.80 8.23
N MET A 34 17.35 -8.19 7.02
CA MET A 34 18.17 -8.03 5.80
C MET A 34 18.12 -6.61 5.22
N GLY A 35 17.30 -5.73 5.82
CA GLY A 35 17.10 -4.36 5.36
C GLY A 35 15.99 -4.21 4.34
N THR A 36 15.35 -3.04 4.38
CA THR A 36 14.16 -2.73 3.57
C THR A 36 14.46 -2.59 2.07
N ASN A 37 15.74 -2.44 1.69
CA ASN A 37 16.17 -2.24 0.30
C ASN A 37 16.34 -3.54 -0.50
N HIS A 38 16.37 -4.69 0.18
CA HIS A 38 16.59 -6.00 -0.44
C HIS A 38 15.30 -6.80 -0.65
N MET A 39 14.15 -6.11 -0.51
CA MET A 39 12.83 -6.70 -0.65
C MET A 39 12.25 -6.49 -2.03
N GLY A 40 11.84 -7.56 -2.68
CA GLY A 40 10.99 -7.48 -3.87
C GLY A 40 9.53 -7.36 -3.47
N VAL A 41 8.81 -6.36 -3.99
CA VAL A 41 7.35 -6.27 -3.85
C VAL A 41 6.74 -6.30 -5.23
N PHE A 42 5.87 -7.26 -5.45
CA PHE A 42 5.18 -7.48 -6.72
C PHE A 42 3.70 -7.21 -6.55
N TYR A 43 3.15 -6.39 -7.42
CA TYR A 43 1.74 -6.06 -7.48
C TYR A 43 1.16 -6.63 -8.78
N ASP A 44 0.36 -7.68 -8.65
CA ASP A 44 -0.15 -8.48 -9.77
C ASP A 44 0.93 -8.97 -10.75
N GLY A 45 2.05 -9.42 -10.20
CA GLY A 45 3.17 -9.99 -10.96
C GLY A 45 4.13 -8.98 -11.56
N ILE A 46 3.95 -7.67 -11.32
CA ILE A 46 4.86 -6.63 -11.78
C ILE A 46 5.52 -5.96 -10.58
N GLN A 47 6.84 -5.88 -10.58
CA GLN A 47 7.59 -5.32 -9.48
C GLN A 47 7.26 -3.83 -9.27
N LEU A 48 6.98 -3.48 -8.02
CA LEU A 48 6.91 -2.10 -7.58
C LEU A 48 8.33 -1.56 -7.41
N GLY A 49 8.56 -0.36 -7.89
CA GLY A 49 9.81 0.37 -7.70
C GLY A 49 9.57 1.63 -6.89
N ASN A 50 10.61 2.10 -6.22
CA ASN A 50 10.68 3.46 -5.71
C ASN A 50 11.95 4.10 -6.26
N ALA A 51 11.79 5.23 -6.96
CA ALA A 51 12.89 5.93 -7.61
C ALA A 51 13.88 6.60 -6.65
N GLN A 52 13.50 6.78 -5.37
CA GLN A 52 14.31 7.55 -4.42
C GLN A 52 15.31 6.70 -3.62
N ASN A 53 14.87 5.61 -3.01
CA ASN A 53 15.69 4.86 -2.07
C ASN A 53 15.45 3.34 -2.09
N GLY A 54 14.69 2.84 -3.06
CA GLY A 54 14.35 1.42 -3.17
C GLY A 54 13.35 0.90 -2.12
N GLN A 55 12.95 1.72 -1.16
CA GLN A 55 11.98 1.33 -0.12
C GLN A 55 10.55 1.56 -0.59
N ILE A 56 9.70 0.56 -0.43
CA ILE A 56 8.29 0.63 -0.82
C ILE A 56 7.45 0.88 0.42
N ASP A 57 6.67 1.97 0.39
CA ASP A 57 5.68 2.28 1.43
C ASP A 57 4.42 1.43 1.20
N LEU A 58 4.32 0.35 1.96
CA LEU A 58 3.17 -0.56 1.92
C LEU A 58 1.92 -0.01 2.63
N GLY A 59 2.04 1.10 3.34
CA GLY A 59 0.91 1.84 3.90
C GLY A 59 0.03 2.49 2.82
N LYS A 60 0.56 2.67 1.62
CA LYS A 60 -0.17 3.26 0.48
C LYS A 60 -1.15 2.30 -0.19
N PHE A 61 -1.10 0.99 0.10
CA PHE A 61 -1.96 -0.03 -0.51
C PHE A 61 -3.07 -0.45 0.44
N SER A 62 -4.33 -0.32 -0.02
CA SER A 62 -5.53 -0.70 0.74
C SER A 62 -5.75 -2.21 0.69
N LEU A 63 -6.25 -2.77 1.79
CA LEU A 63 -6.72 -4.15 1.81
C LEU A 63 -8.07 -4.35 1.10
N ASP A 64 -8.82 -3.27 0.84
CA ASP A 64 -10.16 -3.38 0.25
C ASP A 64 -10.16 -3.92 -1.18
N ASN A 65 -9.03 -3.81 -1.89
CA ASN A 65 -8.86 -4.30 -3.26
C ASN A 65 -7.83 -5.43 -3.36
N ILE A 66 -7.60 -6.18 -2.28
CA ILE A 66 -6.60 -7.26 -2.26
C ILE A 66 -7.26 -8.57 -1.87
N ASP A 67 -7.03 -9.60 -2.71
CA ASP A 67 -7.46 -10.97 -2.45
C ASP A 67 -6.39 -11.76 -1.69
N GLU A 68 -5.11 -11.50 -1.97
CA GLU A 68 -4.03 -12.32 -1.41
C GLU A 68 -2.75 -11.52 -1.22
N ILE A 69 -2.08 -11.78 -0.12
CA ILE A 69 -0.71 -11.33 0.14
C ILE A 69 0.09 -12.58 0.48
N SER A 70 1.12 -12.85 -0.31
CA SER A 70 2.02 -14.00 -0.11
C SER A 70 3.44 -13.54 0.14
N LEU A 71 4.10 -14.16 1.10
CA LEU A 71 5.51 -13.92 1.42
C LEU A 71 6.34 -15.15 1.05
N TYR A 72 7.36 -14.94 0.24
CA TYR A 72 8.34 -15.98 -0.09
C TYR A 72 9.72 -15.60 0.45
N ASN A 73 10.28 -16.51 1.25
CA ASN A 73 11.64 -16.42 1.75
C ASN A 73 12.57 -17.13 0.76
N GLY A 74 12.97 -16.43 -0.30
CA GLY A 74 13.71 -17.00 -1.41
C GLY A 74 12.88 -17.08 -2.69
N GLN A 75 13.23 -17.98 -3.57
CA GLN A 75 12.58 -18.13 -4.87
C GLN A 75 11.22 -18.82 -4.77
N LYS A 76 10.25 -18.31 -5.49
CA LYS A 76 8.99 -19.00 -5.76
C LYS A 76 9.27 -20.08 -6.82
N SER A 77 8.76 -21.28 -6.64
CA SER A 77 8.99 -22.42 -7.56
C SER A 77 8.15 -22.36 -8.85
N GLU A 78 7.62 -21.23 -9.22
CA GLU A 78 6.84 -21.07 -10.46
C GLU A 78 7.75 -20.76 -11.66
N ILE A 79 7.57 -21.48 -12.75
CA ILE A 79 8.35 -21.36 -14.00
C ILE A 79 8.16 -19.99 -14.68
N PHE A 80 7.02 -19.32 -14.45
CA PHE A 80 6.68 -18.02 -15.06
C PHE A 80 6.98 -16.86 -14.12
N GLN A 81 8.25 -16.63 -13.81
CA GLN A 81 8.71 -15.49 -13.01
C GLN A 81 9.63 -14.60 -13.85
N PRO A 82 9.51 -13.25 -13.70
CA PRO A 82 10.52 -12.36 -14.26
C PRO A 82 11.90 -12.66 -13.66
N ALA A 83 12.95 -12.52 -14.45
CA ALA A 83 14.34 -12.78 -13.99
C ALA A 83 14.73 -11.93 -12.75
N ARG A 84 14.06 -10.79 -12.53
CA ARG A 84 14.26 -9.92 -11.37
C ARG A 84 13.83 -10.52 -10.04
N ASP A 85 12.93 -11.50 -10.04
CA ASP A 85 12.44 -12.17 -8.82
C ASP A 85 13.56 -12.95 -8.14
N PHE A 86 14.56 -13.37 -8.91
CA PHE A 86 15.69 -14.15 -8.42
C PHE A 86 16.75 -13.33 -7.67
N GLY A 87 16.65 -11.99 -7.71
CA GLY A 87 17.60 -11.08 -7.07
C GLY A 87 17.20 -10.57 -5.68
N SER A 88 16.04 -10.97 -5.15
CA SER A 88 15.55 -10.46 -3.87
C SER A 88 15.76 -11.46 -2.74
N ALA A 89 16.15 -10.96 -1.56
CA ALA A 89 16.35 -11.79 -0.36
C ALA A 89 15.02 -12.30 0.23
N GLY A 90 13.94 -11.60 -0.04
CA GLY A 90 12.56 -11.98 0.24
C GLY A 90 11.62 -11.27 -0.72
N THR A 91 10.49 -11.89 -1.02
CA THR A 91 9.55 -11.36 -2.01
C THR A 91 8.13 -11.38 -1.47
N ILE A 92 7.46 -10.22 -1.58
CA ILE A 92 6.06 -10.05 -1.26
C ILE A 92 5.28 -9.97 -2.56
N TYR A 93 4.29 -10.85 -2.73
CA TYR A 93 3.35 -10.81 -3.83
C TYR A 93 2.00 -10.33 -3.32
N ILE A 94 1.51 -9.27 -3.94
CA ILE A 94 0.19 -8.70 -3.70
C ILE A 94 -0.66 -9.00 -4.92
N ARG A 95 -1.75 -9.72 -4.71
CA ARG A 95 -2.74 -9.98 -5.75
C ARG A 95 -3.99 -9.20 -5.46
N THR A 96 -4.36 -8.33 -6.41
CA THR A 96 -5.57 -7.52 -6.29
C THR A 96 -6.80 -8.35 -6.56
N HIS A 97 -7.93 -7.83 -6.10
CA HIS A 97 -9.22 -8.45 -6.26
C HIS A 97 -9.62 -8.59 -7.73
N HIS A 98 -9.98 -9.82 -8.10
CA HIS A 98 -10.58 -10.13 -9.39
C HIS A 98 -12.10 -10.22 -9.25
N PRO A 99 -12.87 -9.47 -10.05
CA PRO A 99 -14.33 -9.49 -10.01
C PRO A 99 -14.90 -10.90 -10.16
N ARG A 100 -15.82 -11.26 -9.28
CA ARG A 100 -16.58 -12.50 -9.33
C ARG A 100 -18.05 -12.18 -9.24
N PHE A 101 -18.84 -12.70 -10.16
CA PHE A 101 -20.26 -12.38 -10.24
C PHE A 101 -21.10 -13.64 -10.02
N GLU A 102 -22.14 -13.49 -9.23
CA GLU A 102 -23.18 -14.50 -9.13
C GLU A 102 -23.97 -14.60 -10.44
N GLU A 103 -24.64 -15.71 -10.64
CA GLU A 103 -25.48 -15.91 -11.83
C GLU A 103 -26.57 -14.84 -11.90
N GLY A 104 -26.73 -14.25 -13.07
CA GLY A 104 -27.72 -13.19 -13.32
C GLY A 104 -27.33 -11.79 -12.81
N LYS A 105 -26.20 -11.62 -12.11
CA LYS A 105 -25.71 -10.31 -11.68
C LYS A 105 -24.55 -9.82 -12.51
N ASN A 106 -24.59 -8.54 -12.88
CA ASN A 106 -23.51 -7.89 -13.63
C ASN A 106 -22.81 -6.81 -12.81
N ASP A 107 -23.34 -6.45 -11.66
CA ASP A 107 -22.79 -5.40 -10.81
C ASP A 107 -22.65 -5.87 -9.37
N ASN A 108 -21.51 -5.53 -8.76
CA ASN A 108 -21.29 -5.66 -7.33
C ASN A 108 -20.86 -4.31 -6.76
N PHE A 109 -21.40 -3.98 -5.61
CA PHE A 109 -21.02 -2.79 -4.85
C PHE A 109 -20.62 -3.18 -3.43
N ASN A 110 -19.51 -2.64 -2.97
CA ASN A 110 -19.08 -2.76 -1.59
C ASN A 110 -18.73 -1.38 -1.06
N VAL A 111 -19.40 -0.98 0.02
CA VAL A 111 -19.15 0.31 0.69
C VAL A 111 -18.66 0.02 2.10
N THR A 112 -17.53 0.58 2.45
CA THR A 112 -16.93 0.43 3.77
C THR A 112 -16.70 1.79 4.39
N LEU A 113 -17.08 1.96 5.65
CA LEU A 113 -16.75 3.14 6.44
C LEU A 113 -15.97 2.67 7.67
N ARG A 114 -14.74 3.15 7.80
CA ARG A 114 -13.90 2.93 8.97
C ARG A 114 -13.74 4.22 9.74
N THR A 115 -13.89 4.14 11.04
CA THR A 115 -13.60 5.23 11.97
C THR A 115 -12.71 4.69 13.08
N GLY A 116 -12.01 5.58 13.76
CA GLY A 116 -11.09 5.13 14.81
C GLY A 116 -10.44 6.27 15.58
N SER A 117 -9.44 5.91 16.36
CA SER A 117 -8.65 6.86 17.15
C SER A 117 -8.00 7.91 16.26
N PHE A 118 -7.64 9.04 16.86
CA PHE A 118 -6.98 10.18 16.19
C PHE A 118 -7.85 10.89 15.16
N GLY A 119 -9.19 10.80 15.30
CA GLY A 119 -10.14 11.39 14.36
C GLY A 119 -10.10 10.74 12.98
N LEU A 120 -9.84 9.44 12.92
CA LEU A 120 -9.81 8.69 11.67
C LEU A 120 -11.22 8.58 11.05
N ALA A 121 -11.32 8.97 9.78
CA ALA A 121 -12.43 8.68 8.90
C ALA A 121 -11.86 8.11 7.58
N ASN A 122 -12.31 6.90 7.21
CA ASN A 122 -11.79 6.19 6.04
C ASN A 122 -12.95 5.50 5.29
N PRO A 123 -13.73 6.26 4.50
CA PRO A 123 -14.70 5.71 3.58
C PRO A 123 -14.02 5.09 2.36
N SER A 124 -14.56 3.97 1.87
CA SER A 124 -14.18 3.35 0.61
C SER A 124 -15.38 2.79 -0.13
N ILE A 125 -15.29 2.77 -1.45
CA ILE A 125 -16.30 2.20 -2.35
C ILE A 125 -15.57 1.35 -3.37
N ARG A 126 -16.02 0.10 -3.54
CA ARG A 126 -15.63 -0.77 -4.63
C ARG A 126 -16.84 -1.09 -5.48
N TRP A 127 -16.71 -0.86 -6.77
CA TRP A 127 -17.69 -1.20 -7.80
C TRP A 127 -17.06 -2.15 -8.82
N GLU A 128 -17.79 -3.18 -9.18
CA GLU A 128 -17.41 -4.17 -10.17
C GLU A 128 -18.53 -4.29 -11.18
N HIS A 129 -18.16 -4.39 -12.46
CA HIS A 129 -19.12 -4.55 -13.55
C HIS A 129 -18.67 -5.60 -14.55
N ARG A 130 -19.60 -6.43 -14.99
CA ARG A 130 -19.40 -7.42 -16.02
C ARG A 130 -20.03 -6.96 -17.31
N PHE A 131 -19.21 -6.57 -18.30
CA PHE A 131 -19.69 -6.18 -19.63
C PHE A 131 -20.12 -7.38 -20.48
N SER A 132 -19.42 -8.52 -20.32
CA SER A 132 -19.68 -9.78 -21.02
C SER A 132 -19.12 -10.97 -20.22
N PRO A 133 -19.38 -12.21 -20.61
CA PRO A 133 -18.75 -13.38 -19.98
C PRO A 133 -17.20 -13.34 -20.02
N SER A 134 -16.63 -12.61 -20.97
CA SER A 134 -15.18 -12.52 -21.16
C SER A 134 -14.56 -11.18 -20.76
N LEU A 135 -15.35 -10.19 -20.35
CA LEU A 135 -14.85 -8.84 -20.01
C LEU A 135 -15.53 -8.31 -18.75
N SER A 136 -14.72 -7.95 -17.78
CA SER A 136 -15.17 -7.32 -16.55
C SER A 136 -14.23 -6.18 -16.12
N MET A 137 -14.72 -5.35 -15.20
CA MET A 137 -13.93 -4.30 -14.57
C MET A 137 -14.13 -4.28 -13.07
N ASN A 138 -13.16 -3.71 -12.36
CA ASN A 138 -13.34 -3.20 -11.01
C ASN A 138 -12.86 -1.74 -10.92
N PHE A 139 -13.45 -1.02 -9.99
CA PHE A 139 -13.01 0.31 -9.59
C PHE A 139 -13.14 0.42 -8.07
N ASN A 140 -12.07 0.82 -7.41
CA ASN A 140 -12.02 1.04 -5.97
C ASN A 140 -11.52 2.44 -5.67
N THR A 141 -12.19 3.16 -4.78
CA THR A 141 -11.73 4.44 -4.28
C THR A 141 -11.83 4.48 -2.78
N GLU A 142 -10.83 5.07 -2.14
CA GLU A 142 -10.72 5.19 -0.69
C GLU A 142 -10.19 6.57 -0.35
N TYR A 143 -10.84 7.22 0.60
CA TYR A 143 -10.36 8.48 1.17
C TYR A 143 -9.99 8.27 2.64
N THR A 144 -8.82 8.72 3.04
CA THR A 144 -8.35 8.66 4.43
C THR A 144 -8.19 10.07 4.95
N TYR A 145 -8.84 10.34 6.07
CA TYR A 145 -8.65 11.56 6.85
C TYR A 145 -8.38 11.21 8.30
N ALA A 146 -7.38 11.81 8.90
CA ALA A 146 -7.17 11.74 10.33
C ALA A 146 -6.55 13.04 10.84
N THR A 147 -6.93 13.45 12.06
CA THR A 147 -6.32 14.63 12.71
C THR A 147 -4.95 14.31 13.30
N GLY A 148 -4.69 13.04 13.59
CA GLY A 148 -3.46 12.59 14.22
C GLY A 148 -3.22 13.16 15.63
N GLN A 149 -4.25 13.76 16.23
CA GLN A 149 -4.14 14.37 17.54
C GLN A 149 -4.33 13.34 18.65
N TYR A 150 -3.44 13.38 19.65
CA TYR A 150 -3.56 12.59 20.88
C TYR A 150 -2.92 13.31 22.06
N HIS A 151 -3.44 13.03 23.25
CA HIS A 151 -2.87 13.53 24.49
C HIS A 151 -1.70 12.64 24.92
N PHE A 152 -0.63 13.27 25.39
CA PHE A 152 0.52 12.57 25.97
C PHE A 152 1.11 13.38 27.11
N ARG A 153 1.74 12.70 28.07
CA ARG A 153 2.47 13.33 29.14
C ARG A 153 3.84 13.76 28.62
N TYR A 154 4.12 15.05 28.68
CA TYR A 154 5.43 15.63 28.39
C TYR A 154 6.16 15.81 29.69
N HIS A 155 7.13 14.94 29.98
CA HIS A 155 7.91 14.93 31.19
C HIS A 155 9.40 15.09 30.83
N LYS A 156 10.05 16.11 31.37
CA LYS A 156 11.48 16.35 31.18
C LYS A 156 12.12 16.76 32.52
N LYS A 157 13.30 16.22 32.78
CA LYS A 157 14.14 16.59 33.90
C LYS A 157 15.37 17.38 33.43
N PHE A 158 15.89 18.25 34.26
CA PHE A 158 17.20 18.84 34.07
C PHE A 158 18.30 17.82 34.34
N SER A 159 19.56 18.15 34.02
CA SER A 159 20.71 17.28 34.22
C SER A 159 20.97 16.96 35.69
N ASP A 160 20.54 17.83 36.61
CA ASP A 160 20.63 17.66 38.09
C ASP A 160 19.49 16.77 38.64
N GLY A 161 18.60 16.26 37.80
CA GLY A 161 17.46 15.42 38.20
C GLY A 161 16.21 16.18 38.62
N THR A 162 16.26 17.51 38.72
CA THR A 162 15.09 18.33 39.03
C THR A 162 14.10 18.36 37.87
N LEU A 163 12.81 18.54 38.18
CA LEU A 163 11.74 18.54 37.18
C LEU A 163 11.78 19.85 36.39
N ALA A 164 11.97 19.72 35.07
CA ALA A 164 11.89 20.84 34.12
C ALA A 164 10.46 21.12 33.68
N TRP A 165 9.76 20.06 33.21
CA TRP A 165 8.38 20.11 32.75
C TRP A 165 7.66 18.79 33.05
N ASP A 166 6.44 18.89 33.55
CA ASP A 166 5.51 17.77 33.67
C ASP A 166 4.10 18.29 33.38
N THR A 167 3.65 18.04 32.17
CA THR A 167 2.37 18.53 31.68
C THR A 167 1.75 17.56 30.67
N THR A 168 0.44 17.64 30.50
CA THR A 168 -0.24 16.94 29.44
C THR A 168 -0.33 17.86 28.23
N ALA A 169 0.15 17.38 27.09
CA ALA A 169 0.15 18.10 25.84
C ALA A 169 -0.61 17.34 24.76
N VAL A 170 -1.08 18.03 23.74
CA VAL A 170 -1.70 17.44 22.55
C VAL A 170 -0.69 17.40 21.41
N ARG A 171 -0.45 16.22 20.85
CA ARG A 171 0.38 16.08 19.67
C ARG A 171 -0.26 16.81 18.49
N LYS A 172 0.51 17.66 17.82
CA LYS A 172 0.09 18.44 16.65
C LYS A 172 0.85 18.00 15.42
N ASN A 173 0.34 18.37 14.24
CA ASN A 173 0.95 18.10 12.94
C ASN A 173 1.15 16.60 12.65
N GLY A 174 0.19 15.78 13.07
CA GLY A 174 0.12 14.35 12.74
C GLY A 174 -1.03 14.02 11.81
N ASP A 175 -1.65 15.06 11.25
CA ASP A 175 -2.79 14.93 10.35
C ASP A 175 -2.41 14.32 9.00
N VAL A 176 -3.38 13.65 8.39
CA VAL A 176 -3.26 13.08 7.05
C VAL A 176 -4.55 13.26 6.28
N LYS A 177 -4.40 13.55 4.98
CA LYS A 177 -5.44 13.47 3.96
C LYS A 177 -4.86 12.65 2.81
N ALA A 178 -5.55 11.60 2.41
CA ALA A 178 -5.09 10.76 1.31
C ALA A 178 -6.28 10.29 0.47
N LEU A 179 -6.12 10.35 -0.84
CA LEU A 179 -7.04 9.76 -1.82
C LEU A 179 -6.32 8.62 -2.54
N ARG A 180 -6.97 7.47 -2.61
CA ARG A 180 -6.53 6.33 -3.41
C ARG A 180 -7.62 5.99 -4.41
N MET A 181 -7.21 5.72 -5.64
CA MET A 181 -8.08 5.22 -6.70
C MET A 181 -7.36 4.08 -7.42
N GLU A 182 -8.04 2.99 -7.58
CA GLU A 182 -7.53 1.79 -8.25
C GLU A 182 -8.59 1.26 -9.19
N GLY A 183 -8.17 0.68 -10.31
CA GLY A 183 -9.11 0.05 -11.21
C GLY A 183 -8.44 -0.96 -12.12
N GLY A 184 -9.25 -1.86 -12.64
CA GLY A 184 -8.79 -2.89 -13.55
C GLY A 184 -9.82 -3.26 -14.58
N LEU A 185 -9.34 -3.55 -15.79
CA LEU A 185 -10.05 -4.27 -16.82
C LEU A 185 -9.48 -5.68 -16.92
N PHE A 186 -10.33 -6.67 -16.98
CA PHE A 186 -9.98 -8.08 -17.01
C PHE A 186 -10.65 -8.76 -18.17
N GLY A 187 -9.85 -9.32 -19.07
CA GLY A 187 -10.34 -9.97 -20.27
C GLY A 187 -9.88 -11.43 -20.36
N ASN A 188 -10.80 -12.30 -20.73
CA ASN A 188 -10.53 -13.67 -21.09
C ASN A 188 -10.53 -13.81 -22.62
N ILE A 189 -9.54 -14.47 -23.16
CA ILE A 189 -9.42 -14.79 -24.58
C ILE A 189 -9.24 -16.31 -24.72
N PRO A 190 -9.44 -16.91 -25.88
CA PRO A 190 -9.15 -18.31 -26.07
C PRO A 190 -7.71 -18.65 -25.72
N HIS A 191 -7.54 -19.56 -24.76
CA HIS A 191 -6.25 -20.01 -24.20
C HIS A 191 -5.41 -18.90 -23.59
N GLY A 192 -6.07 -17.86 -23.03
CA GLY A 192 -5.31 -16.78 -22.41
C GLY A 192 -6.15 -15.79 -21.64
N VAL A 193 -5.43 -14.87 -20.97
CA VAL A 193 -6.01 -13.79 -20.17
C VAL A 193 -5.21 -12.51 -20.37
N TRP A 194 -5.87 -11.39 -20.24
CA TRP A 194 -5.21 -10.10 -20.17
C TRP A 194 -5.84 -9.22 -19.08
N ASN A 195 -5.05 -8.31 -18.56
CA ASN A 195 -5.54 -7.27 -17.68
C ASN A 195 -4.85 -5.94 -17.95
N LEU A 196 -5.57 -4.87 -17.67
CA LEU A 196 -5.05 -3.52 -17.63
C LEU A 196 -5.46 -2.92 -16.29
N LYS A 197 -4.51 -2.40 -15.53
CA LYS A 197 -4.74 -1.85 -14.20
C LYS A 197 -4.17 -0.46 -14.08
N PHE A 198 -4.85 0.40 -13.33
CA PHE A 198 -4.32 1.67 -12.91
C PHE A 198 -4.36 1.81 -11.40
N TYR A 199 -3.44 2.62 -10.89
CA TYR A 199 -3.33 3.00 -9.49
C TYR A 199 -3.01 4.49 -9.41
N TYR A 200 -3.72 5.19 -8.55
CA TYR A 200 -3.47 6.59 -8.22
C TYR A 200 -3.54 6.77 -6.70
N TYR A 201 -2.55 7.47 -6.16
CA TYR A 201 -2.47 7.87 -4.77
C TYR A 201 -2.01 9.31 -4.67
N ASP A 202 -2.74 10.13 -3.92
CA ASP A 202 -2.37 11.51 -3.60
C ASP A 202 -2.55 11.71 -2.10
N SER A 203 -1.54 12.25 -1.43
CA SER A 203 -1.63 12.51 0.01
C SER A 203 -0.89 13.76 0.43
N GLU A 204 -1.44 14.37 1.46
CA GLU A 204 -0.83 15.42 2.26
C GLU A 204 -0.83 14.99 3.71
N ARG A 205 0.33 15.08 4.38
CA ARG A 205 0.45 14.74 5.78
C ARG A 205 1.38 15.68 6.52
N GLY A 206 1.07 15.92 7.79
CA GLY A 206 1.98 16.56 8.72
C GLY A 206 3.09 15.60 9.15
N ILE A 207 4.27 16.14 9.40
CA ILE A 207 5.40 15.41 9.99
C ILE A 207 5.62 15.96 11.38
N PRO A 208 5.14 15.26 12.42
CA PRO A 208 5.33 15.71 13.79
C PRO A 208 6.81 15.55 14.19
N GLY A 209 7.52 16.64 14.26
CA GLY A 209 8.93 16.67 14.67
C GLY A 209 9.12 16.30 16.15
N ALA A 210 10.36 16.07 16.55
CA ALA A 210 10.69 15.91 17.96
C ALA A 210 10.44 17.20 18.75
N ILE A 211 10.02 17.07 20.01
CA ILE A 211 9.89 18.19 20.94
C ILE A 211 11.22 18.34 21.64
N VAL A 212 11.94 19.42 21.34
CA VAL A 212 13.23 19.70 21.94
C VAL A 212 13.14 21.01 22.74
N ASN A 213 13.46 20.98 24.04
CA ASN A 213 13.41 22.14 24.94
C ASN A 213 12.08 22.93 24.87
N ASN A 214 10.95 22.20 24.85
CA ASN A 214 9.60 22.75 24.71
C ASN A 214 9.35 23.49 23.37
N VAL A 215 10.21 23.32 22.39
CA VAL A 215 10.02 23.84 21.03
C VAL A 215 9.33 22.77 20.19
N TRP A 216 8.20 23.13 19.61
CA TRP A 216 7.34 22.28 18.81
C TRP A 216 7.49 22.60 17.33
N LYS A 217 8.02 21.67 16.56
CA LYS A 217 8.04 21.80 15.09
C LYS A 217 6.72 21.30 14.53
N THR A 218 5.87 22.20 14.05
CA THR A 218 4.51 21.90 13.59
C THR A 218 4.26 22.29 12.15
N SER A 219 5.28 22.71 11.41
CA SER A 219 5.15 23.25 10.05
C SER A 219 5.63 22.30 8.94
N GLN A 220 6.30 21.21 9.31
CA GLN A 220 6.83 20.28 8.32
C GLN A 220 5.69 19.43 7.74
N ARG A 221 5.59 19.40 6.42
CA ARG A 221 4.58 18.64 5.72
C ARG A 221 5.21 17.84 4.58
N GLN A 222 4.51 16.78 4.18
CA GLN A 222 4.91 15.96 3.06
C GLN A 222 3.71 15.77 2.13
N TRP A 223 3.98 15.86 0.84
CA TRP A 223 3.04 15.56 -0.23
C TRP A 223 3.59 14.41 -1.05
N ASP A 224 2.77 13.38 -1.25
CA ASP A 224 3.10 12.23 -2.09
C ASP A 224 2.06 12.10 -3.19
N ARG A 225 2.52 11.86 -4.42
CA ARG A 225 1.66 11.46 -5.53
C ARG A 225 2.29 10.31 -6.27
N ASN A 226 1.56 9.22 -6.39
CA ASN A 226 1.99 8.04 -7.10
C ASN A 226 0.93 7.68 -8.15
N PHE A 227 1.36 7.43 -9.36
CA PHE A 227 0.52 6.97 -10.44
C PHE A 227 1.22 5.86 -11.19
N PHE A 228 0.52 4.78 -11.47
CA PHE A 228 1.00 3.80 -12.44
C PHE A 228 -0.16 3.17 -13.23
N VAL A 229 0.17 2.75 -14.43
CA VAL A 229 -0.65 1.89 -15.26
C VAL A 229 0.19 0.67 -15.61
N GLN A 230 -0.40 -0.51 -15.52
CA GLN A 230 0.27 -1.75 -15.85
C GLN A 230 -0.68 -2.70 -16.59
N SER A 231 -0.09 -3.51 -17.48
CA SER A 231 -0.83 -4.50 -18.25
C SER A 231 -0.07 -5.82 -18.26
N THR A 232 -0.81 -6.91 -18.15
CA THR A 232 -0.31 -8.26 -18.28
C THR A 232 -1.14 -8.98 -19.35
N PHE A 233 -0.45 -9.62 -20.27
CA PHE A 233 -1.02 -10.48 -21.28
C PHE A 233 -0.38 -11.85 -21.18
N LYS A 234 -1.20 -12.91 -21.07
CA LYS A 234 -0.75 -14.31 -21.04
C LYS A 234 -1.54 -15.10 -22.04
N LYS A 235 -0.87 -15.88 -22.88
CA LYS A 235 -1.51 -16.75 -23.86
C LYS A 235 -0.72 -18.03 -24.08
N GLU A 236 -1.39 -19.16 -24.06
CA GLU A 236 -0.86 -20.41 -24.57
C GLU A 236 -0.94 -20.39 -26.09
N VAL A 237 0.21 -20.30 -26.75
CA VAL A 237 0.30 -20.24 -28.21
C VAL A 237 0.22 -21.65 -28.78
N SER A 238 0.78 -22.63 -28.09
CA SER A 238 0.69 -24.03 -28.39
C SER A 238 0.94 -24.87 -27.13
N SER A 239 0.79 -26.19 -27.23
CA SER A 239 1.10 -27.10 -26.10
C SER A 239 2.53 -27.00 -25.57
N ARG A 240 3.46 -26.35 -26.30
CA ARG A 240 4.87 -26.20 -25.94
C ARG A 240 5.28 -24.76 -25.66
N TYR A 241 4.49 -23.78 -26.10
CA TYR A 241 4.88 -22.36 -26.01
C TYR A 241 3.80 -21.52 -25.34
N ASN A 242 4.24 -20.80 -24.33
CA ASN A 242 3.44 -19.80 -23.62
C ASN A 242 4.07 -18.42 -23.81
N LEU A 243 3.21 -17.43 -24.14
CA LEU A 243 3.61 -16.04 -24.26
C LEU A 243 3.12 -15.28 -23.01
N MET A 244 4.04 -14.54 -22.37
CA MET A 244 3.71 -13.60 -21.32
C MET A 244 4.35 -12.26 -21.63
N VAL A 245 3.52 -11.21 -21.64
CA VAL A 245 3.97 -9.82 -21.85
C VAL A 245 3.50 -8.97 -20.68
N ASN A 246 4.42 -8.27 -20.07
CA ASN A 246 4.12 -7.30 -19.02
C ASN A 246 4.62 -5.92 -19.45
N ALA A 247 3.78 -4.92 -19.23
CA ALA A 247 4.14 -3.52 -19.45
C ALA A 247 3.72 -2.68 -18.24
N LYS A 248 4.54 -1.69 -17.88
CA LYS A 248 4.24 -0.75 -16.80
C LYS A 248 4.77 0.64 -17.13
N TYR A 249 3.94 1.63 -16.87
CA TYR A 249 4.35 3.03 -16.78
C TYR A 249 4.07 3.51 -15.35
N ALA A 250 5.03 4.20 -14.73
CA ALA A 250 4.88 4.76 -13.38
C ALA A 250 5.45 6.17 -13.31
N ARG A 251 4.80 7.01 -12.50
CA ARG A 251 5.27 8.35 -12.18
C ARG A 251 5.03 8.62 -10.70
N ASP A 252 6.12 8.93 -10.00
CA ASP A 252 6.11 9.24 -8.59
C ASP A 252 6.55 10.68 -8.37
N TYR A 253 5.92 11.35 -7.40
CA TYR A 253 6.25 12.69 -6.96
C TYR A 253 6.21 12.73 -5.44
N MET A 254 7.22 13.35 -4.84
CA MET A 254 7.29 13.62 -3.41
C MET A 254 7.84 15.03 -3.18
N ARG A 255 7.26 15.74 -2.22
CA ARG A 255 7.71 17.06 -1.78
C ARG A 255 7.66 17.14 -0.26
N TYR A 256 8.67 17.76 0.31
CA TYR A 256 8.77 18.16 1.71
C TYR A 256 8.65 19.68 1.86
#